data_2ba850057a12741fa1b68d02cee43624
#
_entry.id   2ba850057a12741fa1b68d02cee43624
#
_cell.length_a   1.000
_cell.length_b   1.000
_cell.length_c   1.000
_cell.angle_alpha   90.00
_cell.angle_beta   90.00
_cell.angle_gamma   90.00
#
_symmetry.space_group_name_H-M   'P 1'
#
loop_
_entity.id
_entity.type
_entity.pdbx_description
1 polymer ?
#
loop_
_entity_poly.entity_id
_entity_poly.type
_entity_poly.pdbx_seq_one_letter_code
_entity_poly.pdbx_strand_id
1 'polypeptide(L)'
;MRNIGIKEDVIREIVELAEKHDLKKVILFGSRARGDFQRASDIDLAVSGGNAAMFAVDVEEETSTLLQFDVVNLDLDLQEKLLESIKKEGMVLYEKVWELHC
;
A
#
# COMPACT_ATOMS: atom_id res chain seq x y z
N MET A 1 8.76 15.56 5.16
CA MET A 1 7.96 14.36 4.88
C MET A 1 6.52 14.58 5.31
N ARG A 2 5.58 14.19 4.48
CA ARG A 2 4.16 14.35 4.79
C ARG A 2 3.78 13.44 5.97
N ASN A 3 3.00 13.98 6.91
CA ASN A 3 2.50 13.18 8.02
C ASN A 3 1.32 12.33 7.55
N ILE A 4 1.50 11.01 7.52
CA ILE A 4 0.47 10.05 7.12
C ILE A 4 -0.08 9.28 8.32
N GLY A 5 0.42 9.57 9.52
CA GLY A 5 -0.05 8.94 10.75
C GLY A 5 0.29 7.46 10.88
N ILE A 6 1.27 6.98 10.12
CA ILE A 6 1.74 5.60 10.16
C ILE A 6 3.19 5.61 10.62
N LYS A 7 3.50 4.79 11.62
CA LYS A 7 4.86 4.71 12.15
C LYS A 7 5.82 4.12 11.12
N GLU A 8 7.06 4.56 11.16
CA GLU A 8 8.10 4.06 10.24
C GLU A 8 8.26 2.55 10.32
N ASP A 9 8.13 1.97 11.50
CA ASP A 9 8.23 0.52 11.67
C ASP A 9 7.15 -0.21 10.87
N VAL A 10 5.95 0.34 10.85
CA VAL A 10 4.83 -0.25 10.10
C VAL A 10 5.09 -0.13 8.60
N ILE A 11 5.59 1.03 8.14
CA ILE A 11 5.95 1.21 6.73
C ILE A 11 6.99 0.17 6.31
N ARG A 12 8.01 -0.04 7.16
CA ARG A 12 9.05 -1.03 6.88
C ARG A 12 8.46 -2.44 6.79
N GLU A 13 7.55 -2.77 7.70
CA GLU A 13 6.88 -4.07 7.70
C GLU A 13 6.08 -4.28 6.42
N ILE A 14 5.38 -3.24 5.96
CA ILE A 14 4.63 -3.29 4.70
C ILE A 14 5.58 -3.56 3.53
N VAL A 15 6.70 -2.86 3.47
CA VAL A 15 7.70 -3.04 2.41
C VAL A 15 8.28 -4.45 2.44
N GLU A 16 8.62 -4.96 3.61
CA GLU A 16 9.15 -6.32 3.75
C GLU A 16 8.15 -7.37 3.27
N LEU A 17 6.87 -7.19 3.59
CA LEU A 17 5.84 -8.10 3.12
C LEU A 17 5.62 -7.99 1.62
N ALA A 18 5.74 -6.79 1.06
CA ALA A 18 5.66 -6.59 -0.39
C ALA A 18 6.79 -7.36 -1.09
N GLU A 19 7.99 -7.32 -0.55
CA GLU A 19 9.11 -8.07 -1.10
C GLU A 19 8.89 -9.58 -0.96
N LYS A 20 8.40 -10.02 0.19
CA LYS A 20 8.13 -11.43 0.46
C LYS A 20 7.14 -12.02 -0.55
N HIS A 21 6.13 -11.24 -0.92
CA HIS A 21 5.09 -11.69 -1.85
C HIS A 21 5.35 -11.28 -3.29
N ASP A 22 6.55 -10.78 -3.56
CA ASP A 22 7.01 -10.42 -4.90
C ASP A 22 6.12 -9.41 -5.62
N LEU A 23 5.61 -8.45 -4.85
CA LEU A 23 4.81 -7.37 -5.43
C LEU A 23 5.69 -6.45 -6.27
N LYS A 24 5.08 -5.81 -7.26
CA LYS A 24 5.76 -4.82 -8.09
C LYS A 24 5.66 -3.43 -7.51
N LYS A 25 4.53 -3.12 -6.88
CA LYS A 25 4.27 -1.76 -6.40
C LYS A 25 3.25 -1.80 -5.25
N VAL A 26 3.46 -0.90 -4.28
CA VAL A 26 2.51 -0.64 -3.21
C VAL A 26 2.33 0.87 -3.12
N ILE A 27 1.08 1.32 -3.23
CA ILE A 27 0.72 2.74 -3.19
C ILE A 27 -0.22 2.98 -2.04
N LEU A 28 0.13 3.93 -1.17
CA LEU A 28 -0.80 4.41 -0.13
C LEU A 28 -1.74 5.42 -0.78
N PHE A 29 -3.04 5.25 -0.59
CA PHE A 29 -4.02 6.21 -1.08
C PHE A 29 -5.06 6.49 0.00
N GLY A 30 -6.12 7.21 -0.32
CA GLY A 30 -7.17 7.52 0.61
C GLY A 30 -6.80 8.63 1.60
N SER A 31 -7.48 8.66 2.74
CA SER A 31 -7.38 9.77 3.68
C SER A 31 -5.97 9.99 4.23
N ARG A 32 -5.21 8.93 4.46
CA ARG A 32 -3.85 9.07 4.99
C ARG A 32 -2.90 9.70 3.97
N ALA A 33 -3.06 9.34 2.70
CA ALA A 33 -2.27 9.94 1.62
C ALA A 33 -2.65 11.42 1.43
N ARG A 34 -3.95 11.75 1.54
CA ARG A 34 -4.41 13.14 1.43
C ARG A 34 -4.03 13.99 2.62
N GLY A 35 -3.91 13.39 3.81
CA GLY A 35 -3.62 14.11 5.04
C GLY A 35 -4.86 14.48 5.85
N ASP A 36 -6.06 14.06 5.43
CA ASP A 36 -7.30 14.35 6.14
C ASP A 36 -7.80 13.16 6.96
N PHE A 37 -6.89 12.29 7.36
CA PHE A 37 -7.21 11.08 8.10
C PHE A 37 -7.55 11.37 9.57
N GLN A 38 -8.35 10.46 10.12
CA GLN A 38 -8.63 10.40 11.55
C GLN A 38 -7.66 9.40 12.20
N ARG A 39 -7.59 9.40 13.52
CA ARG A 39 -6.71 8.50 14.27
C ARG A 39 -6.91 7.02 13.90
N ALA A 40 -8.16 6.62 13.72
CA ALA A 40 -8.52 5.23 13.43
C ALA A 40 -8.82 4.97 11.95
N SER A 41 -8.48 5.90 11.07
CA SER A 41 -8.69 5.69 9.63
C SER A 41 -7.91 4.48 9.14
N ASP A 42 -8.52 3.70 8.24
CA ASP A 42 -7.88 2.55 7.65
C ASP A 42 -6.65 2.96 6.84
N ILE A 43 -5.75 2.00 6.67
CA ILE A 43 -4.59 2.16 5.79
C ILE A 43 -5.01 1.58 4.43
N ASP A 44 -5.16 2.46 3.44
CA ASP A 44 -5.60 2.07 2.09
C ASP A 44 -4.39 1.85 1.20
N LEU A 45 -4.21 0.62 0.74
CA LEU A 45 -3.09 0.24 -0.11
C LEU A 45 -3.57 -0.29 -1.46
N ALA A 46 -2.98 0.21 -2.54
CA ALA A 46 -3.19 -0.32 -3.89
C ALA A 46 -1.91 -1.04 -4.29
N VAL A 47 -2.04 -2.29 -4.71
CA VAL A 47 -0.89 -3.14 -5.00
C VAL A 47 -0.98 -3.74 -6.39
N SER A 48 0.17 -4.06 -6.96
CA SER A 48 0.24 -4.75 -8.24
C SER A 48 1.35 -5.79 -8.23
N GLY A 49 1.18 -6.82 -9.03
CA GLY A 49 2.13 -7.92 -9.17
C GLY A 49 2.05 -8.91 -8.00
N GLY A 50 2.83 -9.97 -8.07
CA GLY A 50 3.00 -10.94 -7.01
C GLY A 50 1.71 -11.56 -6.49
N ASN A 51 1.74 -11.93 -5.21
CA ASN A 51 0.60 -12.54 -4.54
C ASN A 51 -0.11 -11.51 -3.66
N ALA A 52 -0.97 -10.71 -4.29
CA ALA A 52 -1.68 -9.64 -3.60
C ALA A 52 -2.62 -10.16 -2.51
N ALA A 53 -3.24 -11.33 -2.73
CA ALA A 53 -4.17 -11.90 -1.76
C ALA A 53 -3.47 -12.28 -0.45
N MET A 54 -2.31 -12.93 -0.53
CA MET A 54 -1.54 -13.28 0.66
C MET A 54 -0.94 -12.06 1.33
N PHE A 55 -0.52 -11.07 0.54
CA PHE A 55 -0.05 -9.80 1.08
C PHE A 55 -1.15 -9.15 1.93
N ALA A 56 -2.39 -9.12 1.42
CA ALA A 56 -3.52 -8.54 2.15
C ALA A 56 -3.76 -9.22 3.48
N VAL A 57 -3.62 -10.54 3.53
CA VAL A 57 -3.75 -11.30 4.79
C VAL A 57 -2.60 -10.95 5.74
N ASP A 58 -1.39 -10.96 5.23
CA ASP A 58 -0.21 -10.79 6.08
C ASP A 58 -0.09 -9.37 6.66
N VAL A 59 -0.50 -8.33 5.93
CA VAL A 59 -0.44 -6.98 6.52
C VAL A 59 -1.38 -6.84 7.70
N GLU A 60 -2.50 -7.56 7.70
CA GLU A 60 -3.41 -7.57 8.84
C GLU A 60 -2.84 -8.35 10.02
N GLU A 61 -2.14 -9.44 9.75
CA GLU A 61 -1.69 -10.36 10.80
C GLU A 61 -0.29 -10.10 11.31
N GLU A 62 0.61 -9.62 10.46
CA GLU A 62 2.04 -9.58 10.78
C GLU A 62 2.60 -8.19 11.03
N THR A 63 1.82 -7.13 10.80
CA THR A 63 2.29 -5.79 11.15
C THR A 63 2.01 -5.46 12.60
N SER A 64 2.78 -4.53 13.15
CA SER A 64 2.67 -4.15 14.55
C SER A 64 1.60 -3.10 14.83
N THR A 65 0.84 -2.71 13.82
CA THR A 65 -0.24 -1.74 13.98
C THR A 65 -1.56 -2.42 14.31
N LEU A 66 -2.42 -1.73 15.06
CA LEU A 66 -3.79 -2.15 15.30
C LEU A 66 -4.77 -1.58 14.27
N LEU A 67 -4.28 -0.73 13.37
CA LEU A 67 -5.11 -0.17 12.31
C LEU A 67 -5.47 -1.26 11.30
N GLN A 68 -6.63 -1.12 10.69
CA GLN A 68 -7.07 -2.03 9.66
C GLN A 68 -6.52 -1.60 8.30
N PHE A 69 -6.37 -2.57 7.43
CA PHE A 69 -5.89 -2.34 6.06
C PHE A 69 -7.02 -2.60 5.07
N ASP A 70 -7.09 -1.76 4.05
CA ASP A 70 -7.94 -2.00 2.89
C ASP A 70 -7.03 -2.12 1.68
N VAL A 71 -6.90 -3.32 1.15
CA VAL A 71 -5.96 -3.60 0.06
C VAL A 71 -6.72 -3.85 -1.24
N VAL A 72 -6.43 -3.05 -2.26
CA VAL A 72 -7.01 -3.23 -3.59
C VAL A 72 -5.94 -3.70 -4.56
N ASN A 73 -6.31 -4.58 -5.46
CA ASN A 73 -5.39 -5.15 -6.45
C ASN A 73 -5.55 -4.40 -7.78
N LEU A 74 -4.50 -3.66 -8.15
CA LEU A 74 -4.49 -2.86 -9.38
C LEU A 74 -4.52 -3.70 -10.66
N ASP A 75 -4.21 -5.00 -10.55
CA ASP A 75 -4.21 -5.90 -11.70
C ASP A 75 -5.61 -6.43 -12.02
N LEU A 76 -6.59 -6.13 -11.16
CA LEU A 76 -7.97 -6.48 -11.40
C LEU A 76 -8.72 -5.29 -12.00
N ASP A 77 -9.92 -5.55 -12.54
CA ASP A 77 -10.79 -4.50 -13.04
C ASP A 77 -11.31 -3.67 -11.88
N LEU A 78 -10.86 -2.43 -11.78
CA LEU A 78 -11.29 -1.50 -10.74
C LEU A 78 -12.12 -0.38 -11.38
N GLN A 79 -12.98 0.22 -10.57
CA GLN A 79 -13.75 1.37 -11.02
C GLN A 79 -12.82 2.53 -11.39
N GLU A 80 -13.17 3.22 -12.47
CA GLU A 80 -12.36 4.31 -13.00
C GLU A 80 -12.11 5.40 -11.97
N LYS A 81 -13.14 5.75 -11.19
CA LYS A 81 -13.01 6.76 -10.13
C LYS A 81 -11.96 6.39 -9.09
N LEU A 82 -11.90 5.11 -8.73
CA LEU A 82 -10.92 4.61 -7.78
C LEU A 82 -9.52 4.73 -8.35
N LEU A 83 -9.33 4.33 -9.60
CA LEU A 83 -8.03 4.44 -10.28
C LEU A 83 -7.57 5.89 -10.37
N GLU A 84 -8.48 6.81 -10.66
CA GLU A 84 -8.16 8.23 -10.72
C GLU A 84 -7.70 8.76 -9.36
N SER A 85 -8.41 8.38 -8.28
CA SER A 85 -8.03 8.78 -6.92
C SER A 85 -6.65 8.26 -6.56
N ILE A 86 -6.37 7.02 -6.90
CA ILE A 86 -5.06 6.42 -6.63
C ILE A 86 -3.97 7.16 -7.36
N LYS A 87 -4.18 7.50 -8.64
CA LYS A 87 -3.21 8.25 -9.43
C LYS A 87 -3.00 9.66 -8.92
N LYS A 88 -4.07 10.33 -8.51
CA LYS A 88 -4.03 11.72 -8.11
C LYS A 88 -3.39 11.92 -6.74
N GLU A 89 -3.75 11.08 -5.78
CA GLU A 89 -3.37 11.27 -4.38
C GLU A 89 -2.44 10.19 -3.84
N GLY A 90 -2.16 9.16 -4.62
CA GLY A 90 -1.35 8.03 -4.17
C GLY A 90 0.09 8.40 -3.87
N MET A 91 0.62 7.76 -2.84
CA MET A 91 2.01 7.88 -2.43
C MET A 91 2.65 6.51 -2.54
N VAL A 92 3.68 6.38 -3.37
CA VAL A 92 4.36 5.09 -3.55
C VAL A 92 5.16 4.76 -2.30
N LEU A 93 4.82 3.65 -1.66
CA LEU A 93 5.57 3.14 -0.51
C LEU A 93 6.67 2.16 -0.93
N TYR A 94 6.41 1.43 -1.99
CA TYR A 94 7.34 0.42 -2.49
C TYR A 94 7.18 0.27 -3.99
N GLU A 95 8.30 0.17 -4.67
CA GLU A 95 8.31 -0.11 -6.10
C GLU A 95 9.52 -0.97 -6.40
N LYS A 96 9.27 -2.13 -7.02
CA LYS A 96 10.35 -3.04 -7.37
C LYS A 96 11.21 -2.39 -8.45
N VAL A 97 12.50 -2.30 -8.18
CA VAL A 97 13.44 -1.74 -9.12
C VAL A 97 13.94 -2.85 -10.05
N TRP A 98 13.74 -2.65 -11.35
CA TRP A 98 14.27 -3.57 -12.35
C TRP A 98 15.68 -3.13 -12.68
N GLU A 99 16.64 -3.99 -12.42
CA GLU A 99 17.99 -3.73 -12.87
C GLU A 99 18.06 -4.01 -14.37
N LEU A 100 18.40 -2.97 -15.11
CA LEU A 100 18.64 -3.13 -16.54
C LEU A 100 20.05 -3.63 -16.72
N HIS A 101 20.16 -4.89 -17.05
CA HIS A 101 21.45 -5.47 -17.42
C HIS A 101 21.64 -5.24 -18.90
N CYS A 102 22.58 -4.44 -19.21
CA CYS A 102 22.97 -4.24 -20.61
C CYS A 102 23.94 -5.31 -21.02
#